data_68be6077bb63219321efc93bf156856e
#
_entry.id   68be6077bb63219321efc93bf156856e
#
_cell.length_a   1.000
_cell.length_b   1.000
_cell.length_c   1.000
_cell.angle_alpha   90.00
_cell.angle_beta   90.00
_cell.angle_gamma   90.00
#
_symmetry.space_group_name_H-M   'P 1'
#
loop_
_entity.id
_entity.type
_entity.pdbx_description
1 polymer ?
#
loop_
_entity_poly.entity_id
_entity_poly.type
_entity_poly.pdbx_seq_one_letter_code
_entity_poly.pdbx_strand_id
1 'polypeptide(L)' 'MQISDAEWQVMKIIWMQGEQTSTDLIRVLAEQFDWSKSTVQTLLARLVEKECLTRKKEGKFFVYSALLTLDQS' A
#
# COMPACT_ATOMS: atom_id res chain seq x y z
N MET A 1 -5.41 -11.10 -12.45
CA MET A 1 -4.50 -10.10 -11.87
C MET A 1 -3.58 -10.77 -10.86
N GLN A 2 -2.30 -10.56 -11.00
CA GLN A 2 -1.33 -11.15 -10.08
C GLN A 2 -0.76 -10.10 -9.14
N ILE A 3 -0.70 -10.46 -7.87
CA ILE A 3 -0.10 -9.61 -6.85
C ILE A 3 1.14 -10.34 -6.34
N SER A 4 2.30 -9.70 -6.41
CA SER A 4 3.54 -10.29 -5.92
C SER A 4 3.51 -10.38 -4.39
N ASP A 5 4.40 -11.18 -3.81
CA ASP A 5 4.49 -11.31 -2.36
C ASP A 5 4.73 -9.95 -1.69
N ALA A 6 5.57 -9.14 -2.28
CA ALA A 6 5.85 -7.80 -1.75
C ALA A 6 4.61 -6.91 -1.78
N GLU A 7 3.88 -6.93 -2.89
CA GLU A 7 2.63 -6.18 -3.02
C GLU A 7 1.59 -6.67 -2.02
N TRP A 8 1.54 -7.96 -1.80
CA TRP A 8 0.62 -8.57 -0.83
C TRP A 8 0.87 -8.08 0.59
N GLN A 9 2.13 -7.88 0.96
CA GLN A 9 2.47 -7.35 2.29
C GLN A 9 1.90 -5.95 2.48
N VAL A 10 1.95 -5.12 1.46
CA VAL A 10 1.36 -3.77 1.51
C VAL A 10 -0.15 -3.86 1.70
N MET A 11 -0.80 -4.72 0.92
CA MET A 11 -2.26 -4.89 1.01
C MET A 11 -2.68 -5.36 2.38
N LYS A 12 -1.94 -6.28 2.98
CA LYS A 12 -2.24 -6.77 4.33
C LYS A 12 -2.27 -5.66 5.36
N ILE A 13 -1.33 -4.75 5.29
CA ILE A 13 -1.27 -3.63 6.23
C ILE A 13 -2.51 -2.77 6.12
N ILE A 14 -2.92 -2.46 4.90
CA ILE A 14 -4.10 -1.62 4.67
C ILE A 14 -5.38 -2.34 5.10
N TRP A 15 -5.49 -3.63 4.82
CA TRP A 15 -6.65 -4.40 5.27
C TRP A 15 -6.76 -4.47 6.80
N MET A 16 -5.63 -4.59 7.49
CA MET A 16 -5.62 -4.74 8.94
C MET A 16 -5.73 -3.41 9.68
N GLN A 17 -5.13 -2.38 9.15
CA GLN A 17 -5.04 -1.09 9.84
C GLN A 17 -5.89 0.01 9.21
N GLY A 18 -6.49 -0.25 8.06
CA GLY A 18 -7.30 0.73 7.35
C GLY A 18 -6.45 1.65 6.51
N GLU A 19 -6.99 2.78 6.13
CA GLU A 19 -6.29 3.76 5.29
C GLU A 19 -4.98 4.19 5.93
N GLN A 20 -3.95 4.30 5.10
CA GLN A 20 -2.62 4.71 5.56
C GLN A 20 -2.05 5.77 4.62
N THR A 21 -1.32 6.71 5.16
CA THR A 21 -0.58 7.68 4.34
C THR A 21 0.66 6.99 3.77
N SER A 22 1.21 7.54 2.70
CA SER A 22 2.47 7.04 2.13
C SER A 22 3.58 7.04 3.16
N THR A 23 3.65 8.06 4.00
CA THR A 23 4.65 8.17 5.06
C THR A 23 4.51 7.02 6.07
N ASP A 24 3.30 6.72 6.48
CA ASP A 24 3.04 5.62 7.42
C ASP A 24 3.43 4.28 6.82
N LEU A 25 3.08 4.04 5.57
CA LEU A 25 3.41 2.80 4.88
C LEU A 25 4.92 2.64 4.73
N ILE A 26 5.62 3.70 4.37
CA ILE A 26 7.07 3.68 4.25
C ILE A 26 7.70 3.32 5.58
N ARG A 27 7.25 3.93 6.66
CA ARG A 27 7.79 3.70 7.99
C ARG A 27 7.55 2.25 8.45
N VAL A 28 6.34 1.76 8.34
CA VAL A 28 5.97 0.42 8.77
C VAL A 28 6.74 -0.65 7.98
N LEU A 29 6.83 -0.49 6.69
CA LEU A 29 7.51 -1.45 5.84
C LEU A 29 9.03 -1.41 6.02
N ALA A 30 9.58 -0.26 6.31
CA ALA A 30 10.99 -0.15 6.65
C ALA A 30 11.30 -0.87 7.96
N GLU A 31 10.42 -0.77 8.94
CA GLU A 31 10.59 -1.44 10.23
C GLU A 31 10.42 -2.96 10.13
N GLN A 32 9.46 -3.42 9.35
CA GLN A 32 9.15 -4.85 9.26
C GLN A 32 10.04 -5.59 8.27
N PHE A 33 10.38 -4.99 7.16
CA PHE A 33 11.08 -5.66 6.06
C PHE A 33 12.36 -4.97 5.63
N ASP A 34 12.70 -3.88 6.24
CA ASP A 34 13.88 -3.07 5.89
C ASP A 34 13.83 -2.58 4.43
N TRP A 35 12.65 -2.31 3.92
CA TRP A 35 12.49 -1.82 2.55
C TRP A 35 12.79 -0.33 2.47
N SER A 36 13.44 0.06 1.39
CA SER A 36 13.72 1.47 1.15
C SER A 36 12.44 2.22 0.75
N LYS A 37 12.47 3.52 0.90
CA LYS A 37 11.39 4.41 0.48
C LYS A 37 11.05 4.20 -0.99
N SER A 38 12.06 4.08 -1.85
CA SER A 38 11.88 3.88 -3.29
C SER A 38 11.15 2.57 -3.58
N THR A 39 11.48 1.50 -2.86
CA THR A 39 10.82 0.21 -3.00
C THR A 39 9.33 0.32 -2.66
N VAL A 40 9.02 0.96 -1.55
CA VAL A 40 7.63 1.13 -1.11
C VAL A 40 6.85 1.97 -2.12
N GLN A 41 7.43 3.06 -2.57
CA GLN A 41 6.77 3.95 -3.54
C GLN A 41 6.48 3.23 -4.87
N THR A 42 7.40 2.39 -5.32
CA THR A 42 7.21 1.60 -6.53
C THR A 42 6.05 0.60 -6.35
N LEU A 43 5.99 -0.07 -5.21
CA LEU A 43 4.92 -1.01 -4.93
C LEU A 43 3.56 -0.33 -4.84
N LEU A 44 3.49 0.82 -4.21
CA LEU A 44 2.26 1.60 -4.12
C LEU A 44 1.77 2.04 -5.50
N ALA A 45 2.68 2.51 -6.34
CA ALA A 45 2.34 2.92 -7.70
C ALA A 45 1.80 1.74 -8.52
N ARG A 46 2.42 0.59 -8.39
CA ARG A 46 1.96 -0.63 -9.09
C ARG A 46 0.58 -1.06 -8.63
N LEU A 47 0.31 -1.00 -7.34
CA LEU A 47 -0.98 -1.39 -6.80
C LEU A 47 -2.10 -0.43 -7.22
N VAL A 48 -1.80 0.84 -7.30
CA VAL A 48 -2.76 1.84 -7.80
C VAL A 48 -3.03 1.58 -9.29
N GLU A 49 -2.00 1.29 -10.06
CA GLU A 49 -2.14 1.00 -11.49
C GLU A 49 -2.95 -0.28 -11.73
N LYS A 50 -2.81 -1.27 -10.88
CA LYS A 50 -3.57 -2.53 -10.95
C LYS A 50 -4.98 -2.40 -10.38
N GLU A 51 -5.34 -1.23 -9.89
CA GLU A 51 -6.64 -0.96 -9.28
C GLU A 51 -6.88 -1.77 -7.98
N CYS A 52 -5.80 -2.12 -7.29
CA CYS A 52 -5.88 -2.76 -5.98
C CYS A 52 -5.95 -1.74 -4.85
N LEU A 53 -5.39 -0.56 -5.10
CA LEU A 53 -5.43 0.56 -4.16
C LEU A 53 -5.97 1.80 -4.84
N THR A 54 -6.56 2.66 -4.05
CA THR A 54 -6.88 4.01 -4.49
C THR A 54 -5.97 4.99 -3.77
N ARG A 55 -5.61 6.06 -4.44
CA ARG A 55 -4.78 7.12 -3.89
C ARG A 55 -5.59 8.41 -3.84
N LYS A 56 -5.64 9.02 -2.68
CA LYS A 56 -6.36 10.26 -2.47
C LYS A 56 -5.42 11.28 -1.84
N LYS A 57 -5.41 12.47 -2.36
CA LYS A 57 -4.59 13.53 -1.78
C LYS A 57 -5.36 14.22 -0.65
N GLU A 58 -4.75 14.27 0.52
CA GLU A 58 -5.29 14.98 1.67
C GLU A 58 -4.23 15.92 2.22
N GLY A 59 -4.37 17.20 1.96
CA GLY A 59 -3.37 18.18 2.37
C GLY A 59 -2.04 17.92 1.69
N LYS A 60 -1.01 17.66 2.45
CA LYS A 60 0.35 17.40 1.96
C LYS A 60 0.62 15.92 1.70
N PHE A 61 -0.30 15.05 2.06
CA PHE A 61 -0.06 13.62 2.03
C PHE A 61 -1.01 12.92 1.07
N PHE A 62 -0.56 11.79 0.54
CA PHE A 62 -1.44 10.88 -0.17
C PHE A 62 -1.88 9.79 0.79
N VAL A 63 -3.16 9.47 0.78
CA VAL A 63 -3.76 8.41 1.57
C VAL A 63 -4.09 7.25 0.65
N TYR A 64 -3.70 6.05 1.02
CA TYR A 64 -3.97 4.85 0.24
C TYR A 64 -5.04 4.02 0.94
N SER A 65 -6.03 3.60 0.18
CA SER A 65 -7.11 2.74 0.66
C SER A 65 -7.23 1.54 -0.23
N ALA A 66 -7.69 0.43 0.30
CA ALA A 66 -7.88 -0.79 -0.49
C ALA A 66 -9.11 -0.69 -1.38
N LEU A 67 -8.94 -0.91 -2.66
CA LEU A 67 -10.05 -1.15 -3.58
C LEU A 67 -10.40 -2.63 -3.58
N LEU A 68 -9.37 -3.48 -3.49
CA LEU A 68 -9.54 -4.92 -3.39
C LEU A 68 -9.68 -5.29 -1.92
N THR A 69 -10.68 -6.02 -1.54
CA THR A 69 -10.88 -6.43 -0.16
C THR A 69 -10.68 -7.93 -0.01
N LEU A 70 -10.40 -8.37 1.22
CA LEU A 70 -10.24 -9.78 1.51
C LEU A 70 -11.50 -10.59 1.20
N ASP A 71 -12.64 -9.97 1.34
CA ASP A 71 -13.92 -10.64 1.15
C ASP A 71 -14.24 -10.94 -0.30
N GLN A 72 -13.45 -10.42 -1.21
CA GLN A 72 -13.66 -10.60 -2.64
C GLN A 72 -12.78 -11.69 -3.23
N SER A 73 -12.12 -12.42 -2.41
CA SER A 73 -11.26 -13.50 -2.87
C SER A 73 -12.03 -14.67 -3.44
#